data_91ca7e5d5ce5e5ea3dd76292e4ab8384
#
_entry.id   91ca7e5d5ce5e5ea3dd76292e4ab8384
#
_cell.length_a   1.000
_cell.length_b   1.000
_cell.length_c   1.000
_cell.angle_alpha   90.00
_cell.angle_beta   90.00
_cell.angle_gamma   90.00
#
_symmetry.space_group_name_H-M   'P 1'
#
loop_
_entity.id
_entity.type
_entity.pdbx_description
1 polymer ?
#
loop_
_entity_poly.entity_id
_entity_poly.type
_entity_poly.pdbx_seq_one_letter_code
_entity_poly.pdbx_strand_id
1 'polypeptide(L)'
;LDTEARIALQEEQLGTGHAVRQALPLLEGFEGRVIVLYGDTPFIGHETLAGLAAHPSDVVVLGFEAADPGRYGRLVTGPEGLERIVEYKDADAATRAIRLVNSGVVAADAAILREFLPKIGNRNAAGEYYLTDLPALARAAGLRVDVVTCDEDETLGINTRAELAAAEALFQGRARAQALED
;
A
#
# COMPACT_ATOMS: atom_id res chain seq x y z
N LEU A 1 -21.53 -0.12 9.17
CA LEU A 1 -20.24 -0.27 9.85
C LEU A 1 -20.47 0.00 11.32
N ASP A 2 -20.35 -1.04 12.10
CA ASP A 2 -20.67 -1.01 13.52
C ASP A 2 -19.59 -0.27 14.33
N THR A 3 -19.94 0.13 15.50
CA THR A 3 -19.42 1.09 16.46
C THR A 3 -17.92 1.01 16.83
N GLU A 4 -17.10 0.21 16.17
CA GLU A 4 -15.67 0.06 16.45
C GLU A 4 -14.75 0.85 15.50
N ALA A 5 -15.26 1.36 14.39
CA ALA A 5 -14.46 2.14 13.44
C ALA A 5 -14.37 3.61 13.86
N ARG A 6 -13.15 4.14 13.96
CA ARG A 6 -12.90 5.57 14.12
C ARG A 6 -12.77 6.21 12.74
N ILE A 7 -13.29 7.41 12.58
CA ILE A 7 -13.27 8.14 11.30
C ILE A 7 -12.35 9.36 11.44
N ALA A 8 -11.39 9.49 10.50
CA ALA A 8 -10.63 10.71 10.29
C ALA A 8 -11.04 11.31 8.95
N LEU A 9 -11.39 12.59 8.95
CA LEU A 9 -11.79 13.30 7.74
C LEU A 9 -10.58 13.95 7.08
N GLN A 10 -10.41 13.69 5.78
CA GLN A 10 -9.50 14.45 4.93
C GLN A 10 -10.29 15.54 4.19
N GLU A 11 -10.25 16.77 4.67
CA GLU A 11 -11.01 17.88 4.07
C GLU A 11 -10.47 18.26 2.70
N GLU A 12 -9.14 18.33 2.55
CA GLU A 12 -8.47 18.63 1.28
C GLU A 12 -7.76 17.37 0.77
N GLN A 13 -8.00 16.99 -0.48
CA GLN A 13 -7.41 15.80 -1.10
C GLN A 13 -5.99 16.09 -1.61
N LEU A 14 -5.02 16.15 -0.71
CA LEU A 14 -3.62 16.49 -1.01
C LEU A 14 -2.71 15.27 -1.17
N GLY A 15 -3.28 14.11 -1.44
CA GLY A 15 -2.57 12.87 -1.68
C GLY A 15 -2.70 11.83 -0.57
N THR A 16 -2.16 10.63 -0.83
CA THR A 16 -2.32 9.44 0.04
C THR A 16 -1.60 9.57 1.38
N GLY A 17 -0.41 10.14 1.40
CA GLY A 17 0.32 10.44 2.63
C GLY A 17 -0.41 11.46 3.49
N HIS A 18 -1.07 12.47 2.86
CA HIS A 18 -1.90 13.42 3.58
C HIS A 18 -3.13 12.74 4.20
N ALA A 19 -3.76 11.79 3.49
CA ALA A 19 -4.89 11.03 4.03
C ALA A 19 -4.51 10.25 5.30
N VAL A 20 -3.40 9.51 5.26
CA VAL A 20 -2.94 8.74 6.43
C VAL A 20 -2.54 9.65 7.59
N ARG A 21 -1.99 10.84 7.33
CA ARG A 21 -1.69 11.84 8.38
C ARG A 21 -2.93 12.27 9.18
N GLN A 22 -4.12 12.30 8.57
CA GLN A 22 -5.36 12.63 9.28
C GLN A 22 -5.71 11.57 10.34
N ALA A 23 -5.26 10.33 10.18
CA ALA A 23 -5.49 9.27 11.14
C ALA A 23 -4.49 9.26 12.32
N LEU A 24 -3.38 10.01 12.26
CA LEU A 24 -2.36 10.01 13.32
C LEU A 24 -2.91 10.33 14.72
N PRO A 25 -3.83 11.30 14.91
CA PRO A 25 -4.42 11.55 16.22
C PRO A 25 -5.18 10.34 16.79
N LEU A 26 -5.75 9.49 15.91
CA LEU A 26 -6.46 8.28 16.32
C LEU A 26 -5.49 7.15 16.75
N LEU A 27 -4.22 7.28 16.41
CA LEU A 27 -3.14 6.36 16.79
C LEU A 27 -2.36 6.84 18.01
N GLU A 28 -2.80 7.91 18.68
CA GLU A 28 -2.13 8.39 19.90
C GLU A 28 -2.20 7.31 21.00
N GLY A 29 -1.05 7.01 21.59
CA GLY A 29 -0.92 5.95 22.61
C GLY A 29 -1.02 4.51 22.06
N PHE A 30 -1.24 4.32 20.76
CA PHE A 30 -1.19 2.99 20.17
C PHE A 30 0.26 2.62 19.87
N GLU A 31 0.68 1.47 20.42
CA GLU A 31 1.98 0.86 20.16
C GLU A 31 1.74 -0.46 19.44
N GLY A 32 2.22 -0.58 18.22
CA GLY A 32 2.06 -1.79 17.40
C GLY A 32 2.06 -1.51 15.92
N ARG A 33 1.85 -2.57 15.16
CA ARG A 33 1.85 -2.57 13.70
C ARG A 33 0.55 -1.98 13.16
N VAL A 34 0.67 -1.06 12.24
CA VAL A 34 -0.44 -0.47 11.48
C VAL A 34 -0.31 -0.91 10.04
N ILE A 35 -1.41 -1.37 9.45
CA ILE A 35 -1.49 -1.67 8.02
C ILE A 35 -2.40 -0.61 7.39
N VAL A 36 -1.89 0.08 6.40
CA VAL A 36 -2.65 1.03 5.58
C VAL A 36 -3.18 0.29 4.36
N LEU A 37 -4.50 0.30 4.20
CA LEU A 37 -5.22 -0.35 3.10
C LEU A 37 -6.01 0.68 2.31
N TYR A 38 -6.25 0.42 1.04
CA TYR A 38 -7.14 1.21 0.20
C TYR A 38 -8.54 0.57 0.18
N GLY A 39 -9.57 1.41 0.27
CA GLY A 39 -10.96 0.94 0.33
C GLY A 39 -11.50 0.38 -1.00
N ASP A 40 -10.78 0.56 -2.08
CA ASP A 40 -11.10 0.09 -3.43
C ASP A 40 -10.38 -1.21 -3.84
N THR A 41 -9.60 -1.83 -2.95
CA THR A 41 -8.89 -3.10 -3.17
C THR A 41 -9.42 -4.19 -2.21
N PRO A 42 -10.60 -4.77 -2.46
CA PRO A 42 -11.29 -5.61 -1.48
C PRO A 42 -10.77 -7.05 -1.38
N PHE A 43 -9.81 -7.46 -2.20
CA PHE A 43 -9.39 -8.86 -2.31
C PHE A 43 -8.10 -9.21 -1.58
N ILE A 44 -7.50 -8.28 -0.84
CA ILE A 44 -6.30 -8.57 -0.05
C ILE A 44 -6.61 -9.69 0.96
N GLY A 45 -5.90 -10.80 0.81
CA GLY A 45 -6.13 -12.02 1.58
C GLY A 45 -5.74 -11.90 3.04
N HIS A 46 -6.39 -12.71 3.89
CA HIS A 46 -6.07 -12.76 5.32
C HIS A 46 -4.61 -13.19 5.56
N GLU A 47 -4.10 -14.16 4.79
CA GLU A 47 -2.71 -14.64 4.90
C GLU A 47 -1.71 -13.55 4.54
N THR A 48 -2.00 -12.78 3.49
CA THR A 48 -1.21 -11.62 3.07
C THR A 48 -1.16 -10.56 4.18
N LEU A 49 -2.31 -10.23 4.78
CA LEU A 49 -2.39 -9.29 5.90
C LEU A 49 -1.64 -9.81 7.14
N ALA A 50 -1.78 -11.08 7.47
CA ALA A 50 -1.07 -11.71 8.57
C ALA A 50 0.46 -11.69 8.33
N GLY A 51 0.91 -11.97 7.10
CA GLY A 51 2.31 -11.86 6.68
C GLY A 51 2.87 -10.45 6.86
N LEU A 52 2.12 -9.43 6.44
CA LEU A 52 2.51 -8.02 6.63
C LEU A 52 2.57 -7.63 8.11
N ALA A 53 1.61 -8.10 8.91
CA ALA A 53 1.57 -7.82 10.35
C ALA A 53 2.75 -8.44 11.11
N ALA A 54 3.15 -9.66 10.74
CA ALA A 54 4.20 -10.42 11.39
C ALA A 54 5.61 -10.16 10.82
N HIS A 55 5.74 -9.39 9.74
CA HIS A 55 7.02 -9.19 9.06
C HIS A 55 8.04 -8.46 9.96
N PRO A 56 9.32 -8.92 9.99
CA PRO A 56 10.32 -8.39 10.92
C PRO A 56 10.90 -7.02 10.54
N SER A 57 10.66 -6.53 9.32
CA SER A 57 11.16 -5.22 8.88
C SER A 57 10.32 -4.08 9.43
N ASP A 58 10.94 -2.93 9.62
CA ASP A 58 10.34 -1.74 10.22
C ASP A 58 9.21 -1.16 9.35
N VAL A 59 9.40 -1.20 8.02
CA VAL A 59 8.40 -0.85 7.01
C VAL A 59 8.32 -1.97 5.98
N VAL A 60 7.12 -2.38 5.62
CA VAL A 60 6.88 -3.41 4.59
C VAL A 60 5.85 -2.89 3.61
N VAL A 61 6.16 -3.01 2.34
CA VAL A 61 5.26 -2.66 1.24
C VAL A 61 4.74 -3.94 0.59
N LEU A 62 3.44 -4.00 0.33
CA LEU A 62 2.87 -5.06 -0.49
C LEU A 62 3.05 -4.70 -1.96
N GLY A 63 3.71 -5.58 -2.70
CA GLY A 63 3.90 -5.49 -4.13
C GLY A 63 3.35 -6.69 -4.87
N PHE A 64 3.36 -6.62 -6.19
CA PHE A 64 3.05 -7.76 -7.06
C PHE A 64 3.78 -7.63 -8.39
N GLU A 65 4.01 -8.77 -9.06
CA GLU A 65 4.54 -8.81 -10.41
C GLU A 65 3.39 -8.60 -11.40
N ALA A 66 3.29 -7.39 -11.97
CA ALA A 66 2.23 -7.06 -12.90
C ALA A 66 2.44 -7.69 -14.29
N ALA A 67 1.39 -8.24 -14.88
CA ALA A 67 1.38 -8.63 -16.28
C ALA A 67 1.57 -7.39 -17.19
N ASP A 68 0.85 -6.32 -16.89
CA ASP A 68 1.05 -4.98 -17.44
C ASP A 68 1.26 -3.98 -16.29
N PRO A 69 2.49 -3.46 -16.09
CA PRO A 69 2.78 -2.51 -15.02
C PRO A 69 2.00 -1.20 -15.10
N GLY A 70 1.44 -0.85 -16.25
CA GLY A 70 0.56 0.30 -16.44
C GLY A 70 1.06 1.56 -15.72
N ARG A 71 0.18 2.14 -14.89
CA ARG A 71 0.44 3.36 -14.12
C ARG A 71 0.79 3.14 -12.65
N TYR A 72 0.99 1.90 -12.24
CA TYR A 72 1.40 1.60 -10.86
C TYR A 72 2.75 2.25 -10.51
N GLY A 73 2.99 2.55 -9.25
CA GLY A 73 4.30 2.90 -8.73
C GLY A 73 5.26 1.72 -8.84
N ARG A 74 6.51 1.96 -9.18
CA ARG A 74 7.54 0.92 -9.34
C ARG A 74 8.31 0.72 -8.06
N LEU A 75 8.45 -0.53 -7.64
CA LEU A 75 9.25 -0.91 -6.48
C LEU A 75 10.70 -1.10 -6.92
N VAL A 76 11.56 -0.16 -6.54
CA VAL A 76 13.00 -0.25 -6.82
C VAL A 76 13.66 -0.94 -5.63
N THR A 77 14.16 -2.15 -5.87
CA THR A 77 14.80 -2.98 -4.86
C THR A 77 16.30 -3.07 -5.06
N GLY A 78 17.04 -3.26 -3.98
CA GLY A 78 18.48 -3.49 -3.95
C GLY A 78 18.84 -4.68 -3.05
N PRO A 79 20.15 -4.88 -2.78
CA PRO A 79 20.61 -6.03 -1.98
C PRO A 79 20.04 -6.08 -0.56
N GLU A 80 19.61 -4.94 -0.04
CA GLU A 80 19.11 -4.80 1.34
C GLU A 80 17.59 -4.56 1.39
N GLY A 81 16.83 -4.98 0.39
CA GLY A 81 15.36 -4.83 0.33
C GLY A 81 14.89 -3.65 -0.53
N LEU A 82 13.76 -3.07 -0.18
CA LEU A 82 13.16 -1.95 -0.93
C LEU A 82 13.96 -0.66 -0.71
N GLU A 83 14.40 -0.05 -1.79
CA GLU A 83 15.11 1.24 -1.76
C GLU A 83 14.13 2.43 -1.79
N ARG A 84 13.20 2.39 -2.74
CA ARG A 84 12.19 3.44 -2.93
C ARG A 84 11.06 2.96 -3.81
N ILE A 85 9.96 3.70 -3.78
CA ILE A 85 8.85 3.59 -4.73
C ILE A 85 8.91 4.79 -5.65
N VAL A 86 8.79 4.58 -6.96
CA VAL A 86 8.78 5.65 -7.95
C VAL A 86 7.43 5.66 -8.65
N GLU A 87 6.69 6.72 -8.48
CA GLU A 87 5.40 6.90 -9.14
C GLU A 87 5.59 7.01 -10.66
N TYR A 88 4.60 6.51 -11.43
CA TYR A 88 4.69 6.45 -12.89
C TYR A 88 5.01 7.81 -13.54
N LYS A 89 4.47 8.91 -12.98
CA LYS A 89 4.68 10.27 -13.51
C LYS A 89 6.12 10.75 -13.31
N ASP A 90 6.80 10.26 -12.28
CA ASP A 90 8.16 10.64 -11.90
C ASP A 90 9.21 9.63 -12.41
N ALA A 91 8.77 8.50 -12.98
CA ALA A 91 9.63 7.42 -13.44
C ALA A 91 10.22 7.67 -14.83
N ASP A 92 11.52 7.42 -14.99
CA ASP A 92 12.18 7.33 -16.28
C ASP A 92 11.84 6.04 -17.02
N ALA A 93 12.33 5.88 -18.25
CA ALA A 93 12.02 4.72 -19.08
C ALA A 93 12.53 3.38 -18.49
N ALA A 94 13.69 3.39 -17.84
CA ALA A 94 14.26 2.20 -17.22
C ALA A 94 13.44 1.78 -15.99
N THR A 95 13.08 2.75 -15.15
CA THR A 95 12.22 2.52 -13.99
C THR A 95 10.84 2.02 -14.40
N ARG A 96 10.24 2.60 -15.47
CA ARG A 96 8.93 2.15 -15.99
C ARG A 96 8.93 0.71 -16.48
N ALA A 97 10.08 0.16 -16.88
CA ALA A 97 10.21 -1.23 -17.31
C ALA A 97 10.18 -2.25 -16.15
N ILE A 98 10.32 -1.80 -14.91
CA ILE A 98 10.22 -2.67 -13.72
C ILE A 98 8.79 -3.20 -13.63
N ARG A 99 8.67 -4.53 -13.48
CA ARG A 99 7.38 -5.22 -13.38
C ARG A 99 6.88 -5.37 -11.94
N LEU A 100 7.78 -5.31 -10.97
CA LEU A 100 7.44 -5.31 -9.56
C LEU A 100 6.84 -3.95 -9.20
N VAL A 101 5.55 -3.94 -8.86
CA VAL A 101 4.78 -2.72 -8.68
C VAL A 101 4.15 -2.64 -7.29
N ASN A 102 3.82 -1.41 -6.89
CA ASN A 102 3.22 -1.09 -5.61
C ASN A 102 1.70 -1.33 -5.64
N SER A 103 1.19 -2.11 -4.68
CA SER A 103 -0.25 -2.27 -4.47
C SER A 103 -0.91 -1.08 -3.76
N GLY A 104 -0.10 -0.23 -3.12
CA GLY A 104 -0.58 0.84 -2.24
C GLY A 104 -0.65 0.44 -0.76
N VAL A 105 -0.62 -0.86 -0.46
CA VAL A 105 -0.66 -1.37 0.93
C VAL A 105 0.72 -1.26 1.56
N VAL A 106 0.79 -0.68 2.76
CA VAL A 106 2.02 -0.57 3.55
C VAL A 106 1.75 -0.90 5.01
N ALA A 107 2.69 -1.62 5.63
CA ALA A 107 2.68 -1.90 7.05
C ALA A 107 3.91 -1.29 7.71
N ALA A 108 3.71 -0.60 8.82
CA ALA A 108 4.78 -0.03 9.65
C ALA A 108 4.31 0.11 11.10
N ASP A 109 5.23 0.20 12.03
CA ASP A 109 4.86 0.49 13.40
C ASP A 109 4.30 1.91 13.55
N ALA A 110 3.33 2.09 14.44
CA ALA A 110 2.67 3.38 14.65
C ALA A 110 3.65 4.50 14.98
N ALA A 111 4.74 4.20 15.68
CA ALA A 111 5.82 5.15 15.99
C ALA A 111 6.50 5.66 14.70
N ILE A 112 6.76 4.77 13.74
CA ILE A 112 7.35 5.11 12.45
C ILE A 112 6.41 6.01 11.65
N LEU A 113 5.12 5.67 11.61
CA LEU A 113 4.13 6.51 10.93
C LEU A 113 4.06 7.91 11.55
N ARG A 114 4.03 8.01 12.89
CA ARG A 114 4.03 9.31 13.60
C ARG A 114 5.28 10.13 13.31
N GLU A 115 6.43 9.47 13.18
CA GLU A 115 7.71 10.16 12.94
C GLU A 115 7.86 10.61 11.48
N PHE A 116 7.53 9.76 10.52
CA PHE A 116 7.90 9.98 9.11
C PHE A 116 6.79 10.58 8.26
N LEU A 117 5.51 10.32 8.52
CA LEU A 117 4.43 10.92 7.74
C LEU A 117 4.47 12.47 7.72
N PRO A 118 4.78 13.17 8.84
CA PRO A 118 4.94 14.62 8.81
C PRO A 118 6.10 15.13 7.95
N LYS A 119 7.10 14.27 7.66
CA LYS A 119 8.29 14.60 6.87
C LYS A 119 8.06 14.43 5.36
N ILE A 120 6.96 13.77 4.95
CA ILE A 120 6.61 13.62 3.54
C ILE A 120 6.33 15.01 2.94
N GLY A 121 7.03 15.33 1.85
CA GLY A 121 6.83 16.56 1.09
C GLY A 121 5.89 16.37 -0.09
N ASN A 122 5.69 17.45 -0.86
CA ASN A 122 4.86 17.43 -2.08
C ASN A 122 5.61 17.92 -3.33
N ARG A 123 6.95 17.83 -3.33
CA ARG A 123 7.79 18.24 -4.47
C ARG A 123 7.91 17.10 -5.49
N ASN A 124 6.81 16.79 -6.16
CA ASN A 124 6.70 15.73 -7.17
C ASN A 124 5.82 16.20 -8.32
N ALA A 125 5.68 15.39 -9.36
CA ALA A 125 4.94 15.72 -10.58
C ALA A 125 3.45 16.03 -10.36
N ALA A 126 2.82 15.54 -9.28
CA ALA A 126 1.44 15.82 -8.95
C ALA A 126 1.26 16.95 -7.93
N GLY A 127 2.32 17.36 -7.21
CA GLY A 127 2.25 18.32 -6.10
C GLY A 127 1.56 17.77 -4.85
N GLU A 128 1.51 16.44 -4.70
CA GLU A 128 0.79 15.73 -3.65
C GLU A 128 1.74 15.12 -2.61
N TYR A 129 1.24 14.90 -1.40
CA TYR A 129 1.97 14.17 -0.35
C TYR A 129 1.80 12.65 -0.60
N TYR A 130 2.81 12.04 -1.22
CA TYR A 130 2.78 10.62 -1.55
C TYR A 130 3.13 9.74 -0.33
N LEU A 131 2.24 8.80 0.01
CA LEU A 131 2.57 7.78 1.01
C LEU A 131 3.77 6.93 0.57
N THR A 132 3.98 6.82 -0.73
CA THR A 132 5.09 6.09 -1.35
C THR A 132 6.48 6.71 -1.11
N ASP A 133 6.57 7.89 -0.50
CA ASP A 133 7.83 8.46 -0.02
C ASP A 133 8.26 7.88 1.33
N LEU A 134 7.35 7.25 2.10
CA LEU A 134 7.63 6.68 3.42
C LEU A 134 8.78 5.65 3.42
N PRO A 135 8.84 4.67 2.48
CA PRO A 135 9.93 3.71 2.42
C PRO A 135 11.30 4.36 2.27
N ALA A 136 11.43 5.34 1.37
CA ALA A 136 12.71 6.03 1.15
C ALA A 136 13.14 6.85 2.37
N LEU A 137 12.20 7.52 3.06
CA LEU A 137 12.48 8.27 4.28
C LEU A 137 12.91 7.34 5.42
N ALA A 138 12.23 6.22 5.61
CA ALA A 138 12.56 5.23 6.62
C ALA A 138 13.95 4.64 6.38
N ARG A 139 14.24 4.28 5.13
CA ARG A 139 15.55 3.74 4.74
C ARG A 139 16.68 4.75 4.95
N ALA A 140 16.47 6.02 4.61
CA ALA A 140 17.45 7.07 4.86
C ALA A 140 17.75 7.28 6.35
N ALA A 141 16.85 6.89 7.24
CA ALA A 141 17.03 6.86 8.68
C ALA A 141 17.67 5.56 9.22
N GLY A 142 18.04 4.62 8.35
CA GLY A 142 18.67 3.35 8.72
C GLY A 142 17.68 2.26 9.14
N LEU A 143 16.39 2.44 8.89
CA LEU A 143 15.37 1.42 9.15
C LEU A 143 15.37 0.36 8.05
N ARG A 144 14.95 -0.87 8.41
CA ARG A 144 14.76 -1.97 7.47
C ARG A 144 13.45 -1.80 6.71
N VAL A 145 13.55 -1.80 5.39
CA VAL A 145 12.41 -1.62 4.51
C VAL A 145 12.38 -2.74 3.48
N ASP A 146 11.26 -3.46 3.42
CA ASP A 146 11.14 -4.66 2.59
C ASP A 146 9.87 -4.67 1.74
N VAL A 147 9.80 -5.64 0.83
CA VAL A 147 8.65 -5.94 -0.02
C VAL A 147 8.18 -7.35 0.27
N VAL A 148 6.89 -7.51 0.49
CA VAL A 148 6.18 -8.79 0.41
C VAL A 148 5.37 -8.79 -0.87
N THR A 149 5.36 -9.89 -1.60
CA THR A 149 4.58 -10.03 -2.84
C THR A 149 3.34 -10.87 -2.62
N CYS A 150 2.27 -10.54 -3.34
CA CYS A 150 1.05 -11.33 -3.43
C CYS A 150 0.68 -11.56 -4.90
N ASP A 151 -0.38 -12.31 -5.14
CA ASP A 151 -0.95 -12.48 -6.47
C ASP A 151 -1.59 -11.16 -6.96
N GLU A 152 -1.47 -10.86 -8.26
CA GLU A 152 -2.04 -9.66 -8.88
C GLU A 152 -3.55 -9.53 -8.61
N ASP A 153 -4.26 -10.66 -8.58
CA ASP A 153 -5.70 -10.73 -8.30
C ASP A 153 -6.11 -10.22 -6.90
N GLU A 154 -5.18 -10.23 -5.92
CA GLU A 154 -5.45 -9.66 -4.60
C GLU A 154 -5.49 -8.13 -4.62
N THR A 155 -4.82 -7.52 -5.59
CA THR A 155 -4.63 -6.06 -5.67
C THR A 155 -5.58 -5.38 -6.65
N LEU A 156 -6.57 -6.11 -7.16
CA LEU A 156 -7.57 -5.57 -8.09
C LEU A 156 -8.30 -4.38 -7.46
N GLY A 157 -8.09 -3.20 -8.05
CA GLY A 157 -8.79 -1.97 -7.67
C GLY A 157 -10.13 -1.84 -8.42
N ILE A 158 -11.13 -1.26 -7.76
CA ILE A 158 -12.47 -1.04 -8.32
C ILE A 158 -12.74 0.45 -8.45
N ASN A 159 -12.57 0.99 -9.66
CA ASN A 159 -12.80 2.41 -9.98
C ASN A 159 -13.97 2.61 -10.94
N THR A 160 -14.37 1.57 -11.67
CA THR A 160 -15.43 1.62 -12.69
C THR A 160 -16.45 0.51 -12.47
N ARG A 161 -17.64 0.66 -13.09
CA ARG A 161 -18.66 -0.40 -13.07
C ARG A 161 -18.21 -1.68 -13.77
N ALA A 162 -17.36 -1.58 -14.78
CA ALA A 162 -16.80 -2.74 -15.47
C ALA A 162 -15.83 -3.50 -14.55
N GLU A 163 -14.97 -2.79 -13.82
CA GLU A 163 -14.09 -3.39 -12.81
C GLU A 163 -14.88 -4.00 -11.65
N LEU A 164 -15.97 -3.37 -11.21
CA LEU A 164 -16.87 -3.96 -10.21
C LEU A 164 -17.48 -5.29 -10.69
N ALA A 165 -17.94 -5.36 -11.93
CA ALA A 165 -18.47 -6.60 -12.49
C ALA A 165 -17.40 -7.70 -12.60
N ALA A 166 -16.15 -7.33 -12.96
CA ALA A 166 -15.04 -8.28 -12.99
C ALA A 166 -14.67 -8.77 -11.57
N ALA A 167 -14.65 -7.85 -10.60
CA ALA A 167 -14.41 -8.16 -9.19
C ALA A 167 -15.49 -9.11 -8.63
N GLU A 168 -16.76 -8.87 -8.94
CA GLU A 168 -17.85 -9.77 -8.55
C GLU A 168 -17.67 -11.18 -9.16
N ALA A 169 -17.32 -11.28 -10.44
CA ALA A 169 -17.07 -12.55 -11.09
C ALA A 169 -15.91 -13.32 -10.42
N LEU A 170 -14.83 -12.63 -10.05
CA LEU A 170 -13.70 -13.21 -9.32
C LEU A 170 -14.14 -13.72 -7.95
N PHE A 171 -14.86 -12.91 -7.18
CA PHE A 171 -15.39 -13.28 -5.87
C PHE A 171 -16.27 -14.52 -5.94
N GLN A 172 -17.21 -14.55 -6.87
CA GLN A 172 -18.10 -15.69 -7.13
C GLN A 172 -17.32 -16.96 -7.51
N GLY A 173 -16.26 -16.82 -8.31
CA GLY A 173 -15.35 -17.91 -8.68
C GLY A 173 -14.65 -18.51 -7.47
N ARG A 174 -14.05 -17.67 -6.62
CA ARG A 174 -13.37 -18.08 -5.38
C ARG A 174 -14.33 -18.77 -4.39
N ALA A 175 -15.52 -18.18 -4.17
CA ALA A 175 -16.52 -18.75 -3.27
C ALA A 175 -17.02 -20.14 -3.75
N ARG A 176 -17.19 -20.33 -5.06
CA ARG A 176 -17.56 -21.63 -5.63
C ARG A 176 -16.44 -22.66 -5.50
N ALA A 177 -15.18 -22.27 -5.75
CA ALA A 177 -14.04 -23.17 -5.59
C ALA A 177 -13.95 -23.66 -4.15
N GLN A 178 -14.02 -22.75 -3.18
CA GLN A 178 -13.99 -23.10 -1.76
C GLN A 178 -15.14 -24.04 -1.36
N ALA A 179 -16.36 -23.78 -1.82
CA ALA A 179 -17.52 -24.63 -1.51
C ALA A 179 -17.46 -26.03 -2.14
N LEU A 180 -16.53 -26.28 -3.06
CA LEU A 180 -16.30 -27.60 -3.66
C LEU A 180 -15.18 -28.38 -2.94
N GLU A 181 -14.39 -27.72 -2.12
CA GLU A 181 -13.30 -28.31 -1.32
C GLU A 181 -13.77 -28.71 0.09
N ASP A 182 -14.85 -28.10 0.58
CA ASP A 182 -15.53 -28.41 1.86
C ASP A 182 -16.50 -29.60 1.70
#